data_5b1494c5460fb2a31bcfa806b68fdb34
#
_entry.id   5b1494c5460fb2a31bcfa806b68fdb34
#
_cell.length_a   1.000
_cell.length_b   1.000
_cell.length_c   1.000
_cell.angle_alpha   90.00
_cell.angle_beta   90.00
_cell.angle_gamma   90.00
#
_symmetry.space_group_name_H-M   'P 1'
#
loop_
_entity.id
_entity.type
_entity.pdbx_description
1 polymer ?
#
loop_
_entity_poly.entity_id
_entity_poly.type
_entity_poly.pdbx_seq_one_letter_code
_entity_poly.pdbx_strand_id
1 'polypeptide(L)'
;MCGIVGYIGKRDVAPLLLEGLQRLEYRGYDSAGIVITGKATAGKPGVLKMVKAKGRVRELEAKVPKRFAGTAGIAHTRWATHGAPSDENAHPHLDAENKVAVVHNGIIDNASELRAKLVADGFAFLSETDTEVLTHLIARAQADTLEEKVREALRSVEGTYGIAVMHADFNDRIVVARNGSPVVLGIGEKEMFVASDVAALVAHTRQVVTLDDGEMATLKADDFRTYTTEGSTTTATPTTVEWEAESYDMGGHDTYMHKEISEQADAVDRVLRGRIDDRFSTVHLGGLNLDAREARGVRRIKILGCGTSYHAGQIGAQLIEELARIPADAEPASEFRYRNPVVDPDTLYIAVSQSGETYDVLAAVQELKRKGARVLGVVNVVGSAIAREADGGTYVHAGPEVCVVSTKCFTNTVVAFALLALHLGRIRDLSVADGKRIIDGLRKLPEQISEILANEDEIKRLAAEYADAKSMMFIGRVRGYPVAREASLKLKEVSYIHAEAYPASELKHGPLALIEPAMPTVAIVPDDDLLEKNRAAMEEIKARSGRILAVAHQVQEKADHTIVVPKNENELDPILMGIPLQLFAYHTALAMGRDIDKPRNLAKSVTVE
;
A
#
# COMPACT_ATOMS: atom_id res chain seq x y z
N MET A 1 4.65 -6.65 5.80
CA MET A 1 5.53 -6.98 4.66
C MET A 1 6.97 -6.65 4.96
N CYS A 2 7.90 -7.35 4.29
CA CYS A 2 9.33 -7.19 4.52
C CYS A 2 9.98 -6.22 3.53
N GLY A 3 11.17 -5.70 3.85
CA GLY A 3 11.98 -4.88 2.96
C GLY A 3 13.29 -5.57 2.61
N ILE A 4 13.62 -5.68 1.32
CA ILE A 4 14.91 -6.15 0.82
C ILE A 4 15.70 -4.98 0.29
N VAL A 5 17.00 -4.94 0.62
CA VAL A 5 17.99 -4.03 0.02
C VAL A 5 19.23 -4.84 -0.32
N GLY A 6 19.80 -4.62 -1.49
CA GLY A 6 21.08 -5.20 -1.91
C GLY A 6 21.92 -4.18 -2.67
N TYR A 7 23.23 -4.35 -2.59
CA TYR A 7 24.19 -3.51 -3.29
C TYR A 7 25.43 -4.31 -3.70
N ILE A 8 25.93 -4.03 -4.88
CA ILE A 8 27.23 -4.47 -5.33
C ILE A 8 27.90 -3.35 -6.14
N GLY A 9 29.11 -2.96 -5.75
CA GLY A 9 29.79 -1.84 -6.41
C GLY A 9 31.15 -1.54 -5.80
N LYS A 10 31.48 -0.25 -5.69
CA LYS A 10 32.79 0.22 -5.20
C LYS A 10 32.72 0.91 -3.83
N ARG A 11 31.53 1.39 -3.43
CA ARG A 11 31.32 2.10 -2.18
C ARG A 11 31.30 1.11 -1.00
N ASP A 12 31.52 1.61 0.22
CA ASP A 12 31.26 0.83 1.41
C ASP A 12 29.77 0.51 1.50
N VAL A 13 29.45 -0.77 1.57
CA VAL A 13 28.08 -1.26 1.43
C VAL A 13 27.24 -1.08 2.69
N ALA A 14 27.82 -1.14 3.88
CA ALA A 14 27.07 -1.15 5.12
C ALA A 14 26.21 0.12 5.34
N PRO A 15 26.72 1.36 5.13
CA PRO A 15 25.89 2.56 5.23
C PRO A 15 24.74 2.59 4.21
N LEU A 16 24.98 2.13 2.98
CA LEU A 16 23.98 2.11 1.91
C LEU A 16 22.83 1.16 2.26
N LEU A 17 23.15 -0.02 2.77
CA LEU A 17 22.14 -1.00 3.17
C LEU A 17 21.33 -0.50 4.38
N LEU A 18 21.97 0.11 5.38
CA LEU A 18 21.27 0.67 6.53
C LEU A 18 20.34 1.82 6.12
N GLU A 19 20.80 2.75 5.28
CA GLU A 19 19.97 3.82 4.72
C GLU A 19 18.76 3.24 3.97
N GLY A 20 19.00 2.27 3.08
CA GLY A 20 17.91 1.62 2.33
C GLY A 20 16.91 0.91 3.25
N LEU A 21 17.38 0.22 4.31
CA LEU A 21 16.51 -0.39 5.30
C LEU A 21 15.70 0.65 6.10
N GLN A 22 16.29 1.79 6.47
CA GLN A 22 15.57 2.88 7.14
C GLN A 22 14.43 3.40 6.27
N ARG A 23 14.68 3.55 4.96
CA ARG A 23 13.65 3.95 3.98
C ARG A 23 12.57 2.88 3.77
N LEU A 24 12.85 1.59 4.01
CA LEU A 24 11.90 0.48 3.90
C LEU A 24 11.29 0.05 5.25
N GLU A 25 11.62 0.71 6.36
CA GLU A 25 11.16 0.29 7.69
C GLU A 25 9.63 0.31 7.84
N TYR A 26 8.92 1.14 7.05
CA TYR A 26 7.45 1.13 6.99
C TYR A 26 6.85 -0.20 6.47
N ARG A 27 7.67 -1.05 5.84
CA ARG A 27 7.26 -2.36 5.33
C ARG A 27 7.40 -3.47 6.37
N GLY A 28 8.30 -3.32 7.34
CA GLY A 28 8.51 -4.30 8.41
C GLY A 28 9.51 -3.78 9.44
N TYR A 29 9.24 -4.00 10.71
CA TYR A 29 10.01 -3.46 11.83
C TYR A 29 10.11 -4.42 13.02
N ASP A 30 9.83 -5.72 12.82
CA ASP A 30 9.90 -6.76 13.86
C ASP A 30 11.32 -7.25 14.11
N SER A 31 12.12 -7.27 13.06
CA SER A 31 13.56 -7.53 13.13
C SER A 31 14.24 -7.04 11.85
N ALA A 32 15.57 -6.84 11.91
CA ALA A 32 16.36 -6.45 10.77
C ALA A 32 17.71 -7.16 10.77
N GLY A 33 18.34 -7.25 9.60
CA GLY A 33 19.68 -7.79 9.50
C GLY A 33 20.37 -7.48 8.18
N ILE A 34 21.68 -7.63 8.20
CA ILE A 34 22.58 -7.30 7.11
C ILE A 34 23.65 -8.39 6.98
N VAL A 35 23.97 -8.79 5.76
CA VAL A 35 25.17 -9.59 5.45
C VAL A 35 25.97 -8.87 4.38
N ILE A 36 27.29 -8.86 4.56
CA ILE A 36 28.22 -8.22 3.63
C ILE A 36 29.38 -9.15 3.28
N THR A 37 30.00 -8.91 2.12
CA THR A 37 31.29 -9.52 1.76
C THR A 37 32.27 -8.45 1.33
N GLY A 38 33.56 -8.72 1.57
CA GLY A 38 34.65 -7.86 1.14
C GLY A 38 34.81 -7.86 -0.39
N LYS A 39 35.72 -7.03 -0.89
CA LYS A 39 36.03 -6.95 -2.31
C LYS A 39 36.43 -8.34 -2.84
N ALA A 40 35.82 -8.73 -3.94
CA ALA A 40 36.19 -9.96 -4.64
C ALA A 40 37.69 -9.99 -4.95
N THR A 41 38.35 -11.05 -4.53
CA THR A 41 39.78 -11.30 -4.86
C THR A 41 39.83 -12.57 -5.70
N ALA A 42 40.36 -12.45 -6.90
CA ALA A 42 40.44 -13.59 -7.83
C ALA A 42 41.09 -14.82 -7.15
N GLY A 43 40.38 -15.94 -7.21
CA GLY A 43 40.85 -17.24 -6.66
C GLY A 43 40.76 -17.39 -5.14
N LYS A 44 40.11 -16.46 -4.42
CA LYS A 44 39.85 -16.61 -2.99
C LYS A 44 38.37 -16.51 -2.68
N PRO A 45 37.77 -17.44 -1.90
CA PRO A 45 36.40 -17.32 -1.43
C PRO A 45 36.25 -16.04 -0.57
N GLY A 46 35.10 -15.39 -0.66
CA GLY A 46 34.72 -14.31 0.21
C GLY A 46 34.40 -14.82 1.62
N VAL A 47 34.37 -13.92 2.58
CA VAL A 47 33.85 -14.20 3.92
C VAL A 47 32.58 -13.40 4.11
N LEU A 48 31.48 -14.10 4.32
CA LEU A 48 30.20 -13.46 4.66
C LEU A 48 30.21 -13.05 6.14
N LYS A 49 29.95 -11.78 6.39
CA LYS A 49 29.83 -11.21 7.74
C LYS A 49 28.38 -10.79 7.94
N MET A 50 27.73 -11.25 8.99
CA MET A 50 26.32 -11.02 9.27
C MET A 50 26.12 -10.36 10.63
N VAL A 51 25.15 -9.44 10.69
CA VAL A 51 24.62 -8.86 11.93
C VAL A 51 23.11 -8.86 11.85
N LYS A 52 22.45 -9.27 12.93
CA LYS A 52 21.00 -9.34 13.05
C LYS A 52 20.54 -8.70 14.35
N ALA A 53 19.33 -8.13 14.34
CA ALA A 53 18.72 -7.56 15.53
C ALA A 53 17.21 -7.75 15.50
N LYS A 54 16.65 -8.16 16.62
CA LYS A 54 15.21 -8.01 16.89
C LYS A 54 14.90 -6.52 17.04
N GLY A 55 13.75 -6.08 16.50
CA GLY A 55 13.29 -4.69 16.56
C GLY A 55 13.63 -3.91 15.29
N ARG A 56 13.72 -2.60 15.43
CA ARG A 56 13.85 -1.63 14.34
C ARG A 56 15.28 -1.59 13.78
N VAL A 57 15.43 -0.92 12.63
CA VAL A 57 16.75 -0.74 11.98
C VAL A 57 17.76 -0.06 12.89
N ARG A 58 17.35 0.86 13.77
CA ARG A 58 18.23 1.49 14.75
C ARG A 58 18.84 0.50 15.74
N GLU A 59 18.15 -0.59 16.11
CA GLU A 59 18.67 -1.66 16.96
C GLU A 59 19.74 -2.48 16.21
N LEU A 60 19.53 -2.70 14.91
CA LEU A 60 20.54 -3.31 14.04
C LEU A 60 21.76 -2.39 13.92
N GLU A 61 21.58 -1.11 13.62
CA GLU A 61 22.64 -0.12 13.48
C GLU A 61 23.53 -0.05 14.74
N ALA A 62 22.92 -0.09 15.93
CA ALA A 62 23.64 -0.12 17.20
C ALA A 62 24.53 -1.37 17.40
N LYS A 63 24.17 -2.51 16.74
CA LYS A 63 24.94 -3.76 16.78
C LYS A 63 26.00 -3.86 15.69
N VAL A 64 25.93 -3.05 14.62
CA VAL A 64 26.90 -3.11 13.51
C VAL A 64 28.27 -2.64 13.99
N PRO A 65 29.34 -3.46 13.84
CA PRO A 65 30.69 -3.08 14.28
C PRO A 65 31.25 -1.87 13.50
N LYS A 66 31.99 -0.98 14.14
CA LYS A 66 32.62 0.19 13.48
C LYS A 66 33.48 -0.17 12.27
N ARG A 67 34.01 -1.38 12.18
CA ARG A 67 34.81 -1.91 11.06
C ARG A 67 34.05 -3.01 10.31
N PHE A 68 32.81 -2.71 9.92
CA PHE A 68 31.96 -3.60 9.14
C PHE A 68 31.93 -3.10 7.70
N ALA A 69 33.05 -3.28 6.98
CA ALA A 69 33.23 -2.78 5.63
C ALA A 69 33.20 -3.90 4.60
N GLY A 70 32.60 -3.61 3.46
CA GLY A 70 32.46 -4.50 2.31
C GLY A 70 32.04 -3.75 1.05
N THR A 71 32.02 -4.44 -0.09
CA THR A 71 31.65 -3.86 -1.39
C THR A 71 30.41 -4.52 -2.01
N ALA A 72 29.93 -5.59 -1.42
CA ALA A 72 28.65 -6.22 -1.76
C ALA A 72 27.94 -6.67 -0.49
N GLY A 73 26.61 -6.62 -0.51
CA GLY A 73 25.78 -7.05 0.62
C GLY A 73 24.30 -7.08 0.30
N ILE A 74 23.56 -7.80 1.15
CA ILE A 74 22.11 -7.83 1.16
C ILE A 74 21.61 -7.61 2.59
N ALA A 75 20.46 -7.00 2.72
CA ALA A 75 19.86 -6.60 3.99
C ALA A 75 18.34 -6.75 3.94
N HIS A 76 17.74 -6.84 5.12
CA HIS A 76 16.32 -7.12 5.24
C HIS A 76 15.70 -6.46 6.47
N THR A 77 14.48 -5.94 6.34
CA THR A 77 13.58 -5.65 7.46
C THR A 77 12.42 -6.63 7.41
N ARG A 78 12.14 -7.29 8.54
CA ARG A 78 11.19 -8.38 8.62
C ARG A 78 9.86 -7.93 9.22
N TRP A 79 8.79 -8.35 8.59
CA TRP A 79 7.47 -8.52 9.16
C TRP A 79 7.24 -10.00 9.42
N ALA A 80 7.06 -10.40 10.66
CA ALA A 80 7.02 -11.81 11.04
C ALA A 80 5.74 -12.50 10.57
N THR A 81 5.89 -13.52 9.73
CA THR A 81 4.83 -14.46 9.31
C THR A 81 5.03 -15.84 9.93
N HIS A 82 6.27 -16.34 9.96
CA HIS A 82 6.66 -17.63 10.51
C HIS A 82 7.75 -17.46 11.57
N GLY A 83 7.50 -17.91 12.80
CA GLY A 83 8.39 -17.72 13.94
C GLY A 83 8.35 -16.33 14.55
N ALA A 84 8.41 -16.26 15.89
CA ALA A 84 8.37 -15.01 16.64
C ALA A 84 9.52 -14.06 16.29
N PRO A 85 9.36 -12.73 16.47
CA PRO A 85 10.47 -11.79 16.31
C PRO A 85 11.64 -12.10 17.27
N SER A 86 12.77 -12.51 16.71
CA SER A 86 14.01 -12.79 17.42
C SER A 86 15.23 -12.51 16.53
N ASP A 87 16.44 -12.52 17.08
CA ASP A 87 17.65 -12.40 16.30
C ASP A 87 17.85 -13.63 15.39
N GLU A 88 17.47 -14.83 15.83
CA GLU A 88 17.58 -16.09 15.08
C GLU A 88 16.66 -16.08 13.87
N ASN A 89 15.41 -15.63 14.05
CA ASN A 89 14.38 -15.58 13.02
C ASN A 89 14.50 -14.35 12.10
N ALA A 90 15.41 -13.40 12.39
CA ALA A 90 15.70 -12.28 11.50
C ALA A 90 16.45 -12.78 10.25
N HIS A 91 16.19 -12.13 9.08
CA HIS A 91 16.98 -12.33 7.87
C HIS A 91 18.21 -11.40 7.86
N PRO A 92 19.27 -11.74 7.14
CA PRO A 92 19.50 -12.91 6.28
C PRO A 92 19.64 -14.23 7.05
N HIS A 93 19.39 -15.37 6.36
CA HIS A 93 19.76 -16.68 6.83
C HIS A 93 21.04 -17.16 6.14
N LEU A 94 21.90 -17.84 6.90
CA LEU A 94 23.12 -18.48 6.40
C LEU A 94 22.97 -19.99 6.45
N ASP A 95 23.63 -20.70 5.52
CA ASP A 95 23.82 -22.14 5.61
C ASP A 95 24.84 -22.52 6.71
N ALA A 96 24.93 -23.80 7.03
CA ALA A 96 25.80 -24.31 8.10
C ALA A 96 27.30 -24.02 7.87
N GLU A 97 27.73 -23.84 6.61
CA GLU A 97 29.12 -23.52 6.25
C GLU A 97 29.37 -22.01 6.13
N ASN A 98 28.36 -21.17 6.35
CA ASN A 98 28.37 -19.72 6.14
C ASN A 98 28.80 -19.29 4.73
N LYS A 99 28.42 -20.09 3.73
CA LYS A 99 28.71 -19.82 2.32
C LYS A 99 27.55 -19.19 1.58
N VAL A 100 26.32 -19.55 1.91
CA VAL A 100 25.11 -19.05 1.26
C VAL A 100 24.39 -18.12 2.21
N ALA A 101 24.00 -16.95 1.72
CA ALA A 101 23.15 -15.99 2.45
C ALA A 101 21.90 -15.67 1.64
N VAL A 102 20.73 -15.75 2.27
CA VAL A 102 19.43 -15.48 1.62
C VAL A 102 18.62 -14.49 2.43
N VAL A 103 18.03 -13.51 1.75
CA VAL A 103 16.91 -12.71 2.24
C VAL A 103 15.68 -13.01 1.39
N HIS A 104 14.50 -13.00 2.00
CA HIS A 104 13.26 -13.43 1.37
C HIS A 104 12.06 -12.60 1.84
N ASN A 105 11.27 -12.14 0.88
CA ASN A 105 9.93 -11.62 1.04
C ASN A 105 8.96 -12.62 0.40
N GLY A 106 7.96 -13.07 1.10
CA GLY A 106 7.00 -14.03 0.59
C GLY A 106 6.64 -15.09 1.63
N ILE A 107 5.99 -16.14 1.18
CA ILE A 107 5.64 -17.34 1.94
C ILE A 107 5.91 -18.56 1.07
N ILE A 108 6.61 -19.55 1.63
CA ILE A 108 6.85 -20.84 0.99
C ILE A 108 5.83 -21.83 1.52
N ASP A 109 4.81 -22.12 0.70
CA ASP A 109 3.65 -22.91 1.11
C ASP A 109 4.02 -24.35 1.51
N ASN A 110 4.98 -24.95 0.80
CA ASN A 110 5.47 -26.31 1.08
C ASN A 110 6.70 -26.34 2.00
N ALA A 111 7.00 -25.26 2.75
CA ALA A 111 8.19 -25.16 3.61
C ALA A 111 8.30 -26.30 4.62
N SER A 112 7.19 -26.73 5.24
CA SER A 112 7.18 -27.82 6.22
C SER A 112 7.61 -29.15 5.63
N GLU A 113 7.16 -29.47 4.41
CA GLU A 113 7.54 -30.68 3.69
C GLU A 113 9.03 -30.65 3.31
N LEU A 114 9.49 -29.51 2.75
CA LEU A 114 10.89 -29.33 2.35
C LEU A 114 11.82 -29.39 3.57
N ARG A 115 11.43 -28.78 4.68
CA ARG A 115 12.18 -28.84 5.96
C ARG A 115 12.33 -30.27 6.44
N ALA A 116 11.26 -31.08 6.42
CA ALA A 116 11.32 -32.47 6.83
C ALA A 116 12.30 -33.28 5.98
N LYS A 117 12.32 -33.07 4.65
CA LYS A 117 13.27 -33.70 3.73
C LYS A 117 14.72 -33.32 4.03
N LEU A 118 14.98 -31.98 4.22
CA LEU A 118 16.31 -31.49 4.53
C LEU A 118 16.83 -31.97 5.88
N VAL A 119 15.99 -32.06 6.90
CA VAL A 119 16.35 -32.67 8.21
C VAL A 119 16.71 -34.15 8.04
N ALA A 120 15.97 -34.90 7.23
CA ALA A 120 16.30 -36.30 6.92
C ALA A 120 17.64 -36.45 6.18
N ASP A 121 18.00 -35.43 5.36
CA ASP A 121 19.28 -35.33 4.65
C ASP A 121 20.43 -34.81 5.56
N GLY A 122 20.16 -34.53 6.85
CA GLY A 122 21.16 -34.15 7.84
C GLY A 122 21.37 -32.64 8.02
N PHE A 123 20.53 -31.79 7.43
CA PHE A 123 20.60 -30.34 7.64
C PHE A 123 20.01 -29.93 8.99
N ALA A 124 20.76 -29.11 9.74
CA ALA A 124 20.30 -28.53 11.01
C ALA A 124 19.70 -27.14 10.76
N PHE A 125 18.56 -26.86 11.36
CA PHE A 125 17.88 -25.56 11.30
C PHE A 125 18.08 -24.78 12.58
N LEU A 126 18.34 -23.49 12.44
CA LEU A 126 18.54 -22.55 13.55
C LEU A 126 17.33 -21.66 13.78
N SER A 127 16.48 -21.50 12.77
CA SER A 127 15.30 -20.64 12.82
C SER A 127 14.01 -21.42 12.59
N GLU A 128 12.89 -20.76 12.90
CA GLU A 128 11.54 -21.26 12.62
C GLU A 128 11.00 -20.77 11.27
N THR A 129 11.80 -19.99 10.52
CA THR A 129 11.35 -19.35 9.28
C THR A 129 11.30 -20.35 8.12
N ASP A 130 10.41 -20.10 7.18
CA ASP A 130 10.36 -20.79 5.89
C ASP A 130 11.58 -20.47 5.01
N THR A 131 12.18 -19.29 5.17
CA THR A 131 13.34 -18.83 4.39
C THR A 131 14.60 -19.67 4.59
N GLU A 132 14.83 -20.22 5.79
CA GLU A 132 16.02 -21.05 6.03
C GLU A 132 15.99 -22.33 5.17
N VAL A 133 14.79 -22.80 4.78
CA VAL A 133 14.63 -23.90 3.82
C VAL A 133 15.27 -23.55 2.47
N LEU A 134 15.04 -22.33 1.95
CA LEU A 134 15.67 -21.87 0.70
C LEU A 134 17.20 -21.87 0.80
N THR A 135 17.72 -21.39 1.93
CA THR A 135 19.16 -21.32 2.15
C THR A 135 19.81 -22.70 2.05
N HIS A 136 19.20 -23.71 2.69
CA HIS A 136 19.68 -25.09 2.63
C HIS A 136 19.46 -25.75 1.27
N LEU A 137 18.38 -25.47 0.56
CA LEU A 137 18.16 -25.96 -0.80
C LEU A 137 19.24 -25.45 -1.77
N ILE A 138 19.59 -24.16 -1.69
CA ILE A 138 20.64 -23.55 -2.51
C ILE A 138 22.01 -24.11 -2.14
N ALA A 139 22.31 -24.29 -0.84
CA ALA A 139 23.56 -24.90 -0.40
C ALA A 139 23.73 -26.34 -0.88
N ARG A 140 22.64 -27.12 -0.90
CA ARG A 140 22.62 -28.54 -1.37
C ARG A 140 22.82 -28.67 -2.88
N ALA A 141 22.43 -27.67 -3.66
CA ALA A 141 22.46 -27.75 -5.12
C ALA A 141 23.89 -27.94 -5.64
N GLN A 142 24.05 -28.86 -6.63
CA GLN A 142 25.36 -29.28 -7.13
C GLN A 142 25.80 -28.56 -8.42
N ALA A 143 25.07 -27.50 -8.81
CA ALA A 143 25.37 -26.74 -10.02
C ALA A 143 26.67 -25.92 -9.91
N ASP A 144 27.28 -25.63 -11.07
CA ASP A 144 28.57 -24.95 -11.17
C ASP A 144 28.49 -23.42 -11.00
N THR A 145 27.31 -22.84 -11.16
CA THR A 145 27.08 -21.40 -11.03
C THR A 145 26.04 -21.10 -9.95
N LEU A 146 26.11 -19.90 -9.34
CA LEU A 146 25.14 -19.49 -8.33
C LEU A 146 23.72 -19.41 -8.92
N GLU A 147 23.62 -18.93 -10.14
CA GLU A 147 22.36 -18.80 -10.88
C GLU A 147 21.65 -20.16 -11.03
N GLU A 148 22.41 -21.20 -11.37
CA GLU A 148 21.87 -22.56 -11.50
C GLU A 148 21.52 -23.20 -10.15
N LYS A 149 22.32 -22.92 -9.10
CA LYS A 149 22.00 -23.36 -7.74
C LYS A 149 20.67 -22.79 -7.26
N VAL A 150 20.45 -21.49 -7.47
CA VAL A 150 19.19 -20.83 -7.12
C VAL A 150 18.04 -21.39 -7.95
N ARG A 151 18.23 -21.58 -9.24
CA ARG A 151 17.22 -22.15 -10.13
C ARG A 151 16.83 -23.59 -9.73
N GLU A 152 17.82 -24.42 -9.42
CA GLU A 152 17.59 -25.80 -8.96
C GLU A 152 16.77 -25.80 -7.66
N ALA A 153 17.11 -24.95 -6.71
CA ALA A 153 16.37 -24.81 -5.44
C ALA A 153 14.91 -24.37 -5.67
N LEU A 154 14.68 -23.37 -6.52
CA LEU A 154 13.36 -22.81 -6.78
C LEU A 154 12.40 -23.78 -7.49
N ARG A 155 12.89 -24.78 -8.21
CA ARG A 155 12.03 -25.81 -8.85
C ARG A 155 11.21 -26.64 -7.86
N SER A 156 11.65 -26.73 -6.62
CA SER A 156 10.95 -27.49 -5.57
C SER A 156 10.10 -26.61 -4.65
N VAL A 157 10.09 -25.30 -4.87
CA VAL A 157 9.42 -24.31 -4.03
C VAL A 157 8.04 -24.00 -4.57
N GLU A 158 7.04 -24.07 -3.71
CA GLU A 158 5.67 -23.63 -3.97
C GLU A 158 5.39 -22.40 -3.11
N GLY A 159 4.69 -21.39 -3.68
CA GLY A 159 4.35 -20.15 -2.98
C GLY A 159 4.93 -18.90 -3.61
N THR A 160 5.00 -17.82 -2.83
CA THR A 160 5.47 -16.51 -3.28
C THR A 160 6.87 -16.21 -2.77
N TYR A 161 7.68 -15.59 -3.61
CA TYR A 161 9.02 -15.16 -3.20
C TYR A 161 9.52 -13.93 -3.97
N GLY A 162 10.20 -13.05 -3.25
CA GLY A 162 11.18 -12.12 -3.77
C GLY A 162 12.46 -12.34 -2.99
N ILE A 163 13.53 -12.82 -3.62
CA ILE A 163 14.77 -13.21 -2.93
C ILE A 163 15.98 -12.45 -3.45
N ALA A 164 16.95 -12.25 -2.56
CA ALA A 164 18.32 -11.93 -2.95
C ALA A 164 19.29 -12.89 -2.26
N VAL A 165 20.23 -13.39 -3.04
CA VAL A 165 21.16 -14.46 -2.66
C VAL A 165 22.59 -14.02 -2.90
N MET A 166 23.45 -14.24 -1.89
CA MET A 166 24.90 -14.12 -1.98
C MET A 166 25.58 -15.45 -1.66
N HIS A 167 26.76 -15.66 -2.23
CA HIS A 167 27.55 -16.84 -1.96
C HIS A 167 29.03 -16.50 -1.83
N ALA A 168 29.70 -17.07 -0.83
CA ALA A 168 31.11 -16.78 -0.54
C ALA A 168 32.05 -17.09 -1.72
N ASP A 169 31.80 -18.19 -2.44
CA ASP A 169 32.64 -18.59 -3.58
C ASP A 169 32.32 -17.80 -4.87
N PHE A 170 31.13 -17.15 -4.95
CA PHE A 170 30.68 -16.31 -6.07
C PHE A 170 30.52 -14.85 -5.62
N ASN A 171 31.52 -14.32 -4.96
CA ASN A 171 31.47 -13.01 -4.25
C ASN A 171 31.51 -11.77 -5.19
N ASP A 172 31.48 -11.98 -6.51
CA ASP A 172 31.40 -10.94 -7.53
C ASP A 172 29.97 -10.63 -8.01
N ARG A 173 28.95 -11.29 -7.42
CA ARG A 173 27.57 -11.18 -7.88
C ARG A 173 26.54 -11.34 -6.77
N ILE A 174 25.33 -10.82 -7.04
CA ILE A 174 24.10 -11.08 -6.30
C ILE A 174 23.12 -11.71 -7.29
N VAL A 175 22.46 -12.79 -6.90
CA VAL A 175 21.38 -13.40 -7.68
C VAL A 175 20.05 -13.09 -7.00
N VAL A 176 19.08 -12.66 -7.80
CA VAL A 176 17.73 -12.36 -7.32
C VAL A 176 16.70 -13.14 -8.14
N ALA A 177 15.55 -13.40 -7.53
CA ALA A 177 14.42 -14.03 -8.23
C ALA A 177 13.10 -13.48 -7.68
N ARG A 178 12.08 -13.48 -8.53
CA ARG A 178 10.75 -13.02 -8.20
C ARG A 178 9.67 -14.02 -8.59
N ASN A 179 8.71 -14.21 -7.67
CA ASN A 179 7.40 -14.80 -7.93
C ASN A 179 6.40 -14.22 -6.89
N GLY A 180 5.51 -13.31 -7.29
CA GLY A 180 4.54 -12.65 -6.42
C GLY A 180 5.10 -11.46 -5.64
N SER A 181 6.21 -11.59 -4.92
CA SER A 181 6.80 -10.50 -4.13
C SER A 181 7.73 -9.62 -4.95
N PRO A 182 7.59 -8.27 -4.92
CA PRO A 182 8.32 -7.38 -5.81
C PRO A 182 9.84 -7.39 -5.58
N VAL A 183 10.59 -7.36 -6.70
CA VAL A 183 12.04 -7.14 -6.75
C VAL A 183 12.35 -6.14 -7.86
N VAL A 184 13.07 -5.08 -7.51
CA VAL A 184 13.49 -4.00 -8.40
C VAL A 184 15.01 -3.91 -8.39
N LEU A 185 15.61 -3.80 -9.58
CA LEU A 185 17.04 -3.58 -9.79
C LEU A 185 17.25 -2.09 -10.00
N GLY A 186 18.24 -1.50 -9.37
CA GLY A 186 18.67 -0.13 -9.61
C GLY A 186 20.01 -0.10 -10.36
N ILE A 187 20.09 0.68 -11.44
CA ILE A 187 21.27 0.78 -12.30
C ILE A 187 22.02 2.07 -11.97
N GLY A 188 23.22 1.94 -11.40
CA GLY A 188 24.14 3.06 -11.14
C GLY A 188 25.39 3.02 -12.00
N GLU A 189 26.29 3.99 -11.82
CA GLU A 189 27.57 4.04 -12.52
C GLU A 189 28.59 3.09 -11.89
N LYS A 190 28.78 1.92 -12.49
CA LYS A 190 29.65 0.84 -11.98
C LYS A 190 29.23 0.35 -10.58
N GLU A 191 27.94 0.35 -10.37
CA GLU A 191 27.30 -0.17 -9.17
C GLU A 191 25.85 -0.57 -9.46
N MET A 192 25.39 -1.61 -8.80
CA MET A 192 24.04 -2.12 -8.95
C MET A 192 23.38 -2.25 -7.58
N PHE A 193 22.08 -2.01 -7.58
CA PHE A 193 21.22 -2.08 -6.39
C PHE A 193 20.12 -3.11 -6.59
N VAL A 194 19.63 -3.63 -5.48
CA VAL A 194 18.41 -4.44 -5.41
C VAL A 194 17.52 -3.85 -4.33
N ALA A 195 16.23 -3.79 -4.57
CA ALA A 195 15.28 -3.47 -3.51
C ALA A 195 13.92 -4.12 -3.77
N SER A 196 13.15 -4.28 -2.71
CA SER A 196 11.73 -4.65 -2.83
C SER A 196 10.81 -3.46 -3.10
N ASP A 197 11.36 -2.22 -3.04
CA ASP A 197 10.64 -0.98 -3.34
C ASP A 197 11.63 0.11 -3.80
N VAL A 198 11.21 0.92 -4.77
CA VAL A 198 12.02 2.00 -5.34
C VAL A 198 12.42 3.07 -4.31
N ALA A 199 11.68 3.21 -3.22
CA ALA A 199 11.98 4.14 -2.13
C ALA A 199 13.40 3.97 -1.57
N ALA A 200 13.93 2.74 -1.54
CA ALA A 200 15.29 2.46 -1.11
C ALA A 200 16.35 2.85 -2.14
N LEU A 201 15.99 3.03 -3.41
CA LEU A 201 16.91 3.22 -4.53
C LEU A 201 17.00 4.67 -4.99
N VAL A 202 15.91 5.43 -4.87
CA VAL A 202 15.72 6.74 -5.52
C VAL A 202 16.77 7.78 -5.13
N ALA A 203 17.39 7.66 -3.95
CA ALA A 203 18.50 8.51 -3.53
C ALA A 203 19.82 8.22 -4.28
N HIS A 204 19.94 7.07 -4.92
CA HIS A 204 21.17 6.62 -5.58
C HIS A 204 21.01 6.50 -7.09
N THR A 205 19.87 6.04 -7.54
CA THR A 205 19.54 5.93 -8.97
C THR A 205 18.04 5.97 -9.20
N ARG A 206 17.65 6.57 -10.33
CA ARG A 206 16.28 6.59 -10.84
C ARG A 206 16.09 5.64 -12.03
N GLN A 207 17.16 5.01 -12.50
CA GLN A 207 17.10 4.00 -13.56
C GLN A 207 16.85 2.65 -12.93
N VAL A 208 15.69 2.05 -13.19
CA VAL A 208 15.28 0.81 -12.53
C VAL A 208 14.76 -0.21 -13.55
N VAL A 209 14.89 -1.47 -13.19
CA VAL A 209 14.26 -2.61 -13.85
C VAL A 209 13.42 -3.35 -12.82
N THR A 210 12.13 -3.47 -13.07
CA THR A 210 11.25 -4.32 -12.26
C THR A 210 11.20 -5.71 -12.87
N LEU A 211 11.53 -6.74 -12.10
CA LEU A 211 11.38 -8.13 -12.57
C LEU A 211 9.90 -8.50 -12.64
N ASP A 212 9.56 -9.36 -13.59
CA ASP A 212 8.26 -10.01 -13.68
C ASP A 212 8.23 -11.34 -12.90
N ASP A 213 7.05 -11.88 -12.65
CA ASP A 213 6.91 -13.16 -11.95
C ASP A 213 7.53 -14.30 -12.80
N GLY A 214 8.28 -15.17 -12.15
CA GLY A 214 9.07 -16.20 -12.82
C GLY A 214 10.39 -15.71 -13.41
N GLU A 215 10.78 -14.44 -13.14
CA GLU A 215 12.08 -13.92 -13.57
C GLU A 215 13.13 -13.97 -12.47
N MET A 216 14.37 -14.10 -12.92
CA MET A 216 15.60 -14.04 -12.13
C MET A 216 16.55 -13.02 -12.74
N ALA A 217 17.47 -12.49 -11.94
CA ALA A 217 18.59 -11.69 -12.44
C ALA A 217 19.88 -11.99 -11.70
N THR A 218 20.99 -11.86 -12.42
CA THR A 218 22.33 -11.80 -11.84
C THR A 218 22.86 -10.39 -11.97
N LEU A 219 23.28 -9.81 -10.85
CA LEU A 219 23.88 -8.47 -10.80
C LEU A 219 25.36 -8.58 -10.50
N LYS A 220 26.17 -7.89 -11.29
CA LYS A 220 27.57 -7.56 -11.02
C LYS A 220 27.72 -6.05 -10.89
N ALA A 221 28.86 -5.57 -10.43
CA ALA A 221 29.06 -4.13 -10.22
C ALA A 221 28.83 -3.26 -11.47
N ASP A 222 29.05 -3.82 -12.66
CA ASP A 222 29.03 -3.10 -13.95
C ASP A 222 28.06 -3.68 -14.98
N ASP A 223 27.36 -4.77 -14.64
CA ASP A 223 26.47 -5.48 -15.56
C ASP A 223 25.34 -6.20 -14.81
N PHE A 224 24.22 -6.43 -15.50
CA PHE A 224 23.17 -7.33 -15.05
C PHE A 224 22.62 -8.17 -16.20
N ARG A 225 22.08 -9.32 -15.89
CA ARG A 225 21.42 -10.20 -16.86
C ARG A 225 20.13 -10.73 -16.27
N THR A 226 19.07 -10.74 -17.07
CA THR A 226 17.77 -11.28 -16.69
C THR A 226 17.47 -12.57 -17.47
N TYR A 227 16.76 -13.47 -16.83
CA TYR A 227 16.37 -14.77 -17.39
C TYR A 227 15.17 -15.34 -16.61
N THR A 228 14.45 -16.27 -17.22
CA THR A 228 13.35 -16.96 -16.53
C THR A 228 13.87 -18.00 -15.55
N THR A 229 13.04 -18.44 -14.63
CA THR A 229 13.33 -19.58 -13.73
C THR A 229 13.59 -20.88 -14.49
N GLU A 230 13.14 -21.01 -15.74
CA GLU A 230 13.45 -22.14 -16.64
C GLU A 230 14.79 -21.97 -17.36
N GLY A 231 15.39 -20.78 -17.32
CA GLY A 231 16.72 -20.49 -17.87
C GLY A 231 16.74 -19.80 -19.23
N SER A 232 15.61 -19.39 -19.77
CA SER A 232 15.56 -18.57 -21.00
C SER A 232 15.98 -17.13 -20.71
N THR A 233 16.90 -16.57 -21.51
CA THR A 233 17.32 -15.17 -21.37
C THR A 233 16.14 -14.24 -21.68
N THR A 234 15.91 -13.24 -20.82
CA THR A 234 14.94 -12.19 -21.04
C THR A 234 15.64 -10.86 -21.35
N THR A 235 14.89 -9.91 -21.89
CA THR A 235 15.40 -8.56 -22.17
C THR A 235 14.62 -7.58 -21.31
N ALA A 236 15.22 -7.14 -20.23
CA ALA A 236 14.62 -6.15 -19.36
C ALA A 236 14.96 -4.72 -19.83
N THR A 237 13.94 -3.88 -19.92
CA THR A 237 14.10 -2.48 -20.33
C THR A 237 14.10 -1.58 -19.09
N PRO A 238 15.19 -0.81 -18.85
CA PRO A 238 15.22 0.15 -17.78
C PRO A 238 14.15 1.24 -17.95
N THR A 239 13.51 1.60 -16.84
CA THR A 239 12.56 2.71 -16.75
C THR A 239 13.07 3.76 -15.77
N THR A 240 12.63 5.00 -15.95
CA THR A 240 13.02 6.10 -15.07
C THR A 240 11.91 6.34 -14.02
N VAL A 241 12.27 6.29 -12.75
CA VAL A 241 11.34 6.66 -11.65
C VAL A 241 11.10 8.17 -11.70
N GLU A 242 9.82 8.57 -11.73
CA GLU A 242 9.42 9.98 -11.82
C GLU A 242 9.61 10.74 -10.49
N TRP A 243 9.49 10.05 -9.34
CA TRP A 243 9.60 10.66 -8.02
C TRP A 243 11.05 10.94 -7.65
N GLU A 244 11.27 12.06 -6.97
CA GLU A 244 12.57 12.47 -6.45
C GLU A 244 12.76 11.99 -5.00
N ALA A 245 14.00 11.92 -4.55
CA ALA A 245 14.35 11.44 -3.20
C ALA A 245 13.70 12.31 -2.11
N GLU A 246 13.66 13.63 -2.35
CA GLU A 246 13.08 14.63 -1.44
C GLU A 246 11.58 14.40 -1.20
N SER A 247 10.88 13.78 -2.15
CA SER A 247 9.46 13.46 -2.00
C SER A 247 9.21 12.43 -0.88
N TYR A 248 10.21 11.65 -0.51
CA TYR A 248 10.19 10.68 0.59
C TYR A 248 10.64 11.26 1.93
N ASP A 249 11.12 12.50 1.98
CA ASP A 249 11.56 13.14 3.21
C ASP A 249 10.35 13.70 4.00
N MET A 250 10.47 13.84 5.31
CA MET A 250 9.38 14.36 6.15
C MET A 250 9.07 15.85 5.93
N GLY A 251 9.93 16.59 5.22
CA GLY A 251 9.66 17.97 4.82
C GLY A 251 9.40 18.94 5.99
N GLY A 252 9.97 18.67 7.17
CA GLY A 252 9.79 19.48 8.38
C GLY A 252 8.58 19.11 9.24
N HIS A 253 7.81 18.09 8.88
CA HIS A 253 6.76 17.52 9.71
C HIS A 253 7.32 16.49 10.71
N ASP A 254 6.66 16.31 11.86
CA ASP A 254 7.08 15.35 12.89
C ASP A 254 6.81 13.90 12.47
N THR A 255 5.84 13.67 11.57
CA THR A 255 5.41 12.36 11.08
C THR A 255 5.05 12.40 9.60
N TYR A 256 5.17 11.24 8.93
CA TYR A 256 4.71 11.08 7.54
C TYR A 256 3.20 11.27 7.40
N MET A 257 2.39 10.74 8.35
CA MET A 257 0.94 10.90 8.30
C MET A 257 0.54 12.37 8.26
N HIS A 258 1.15 13.22 9.10
CA HIS A 258 0.86 14.66 9.12
C HIS A 258 1.26 15.36 7.81
N LYS A 259 2.46 15.06 7.31
CA LYS A 259 2.91 15.53 5.98
C LYS A 259 1.90 15.16 4.90
N GLU A 260 1.51 13.89 4.84
CA GLU A 260 0.64 13.35 3.81
C GLU A 260 -0.79 13.90 3.88
N ILE A 261 -1.30 14.19 5.08
CA ILE A 261 -2.56 14.91 5.26
C ILE A 261 -2.43 16.36 4.76
N SER A 262 -1.32 17.03 5.09
CA SER A 262 -1.07 18.43 4.69
C SER A 262 -0.87 18.60 3.19
N GLU A 263 -0.37 17.56 2.48
CA GLU A 263 -0.14 17.58 1.03
C GLU A 263 -1.41 17.35 0.19
N GLN A 264 -2.59 17.14 0.79
CA GLN A 264 -3.79 16.73 0.06
C GLN A 264 -4.29 17.77 -0.95
N ALA A 265 -4.19 19.05 -0.64
CA ALA A 265 -4.56 20.11 -1.58
C ALA A 265 -3.74 20.02 -2.89
N ASP A 266 -2.43 19.92 -2.76
CA ASP A 266 -1.52 19.76 -3.91
C ASP A 266 -1.70 18.42 -4.63
N ALA A 267 -1.99 17.36 -3.88
CA ALA A 267 -2.24 16.04 -4.44
C ALA A 267 -3.51 16.02 -5.30
N VAL A 268 -4.56 16.69 -4.84
CA VAL A 268 -5.81 16.85 -5.60
C VAL A 268 -5.58 17.71 -6.85
N ASP A 269 -4.81 18.81 -6.77
CA ASP A 269 -4.46 19.60 -7.96
C ASP A 269 -3.70 18.73 -8.99
N ARG A 270 -2.77 17.88 -8.54
CA ARG A 270 -2.02 16.98 -9.45
C ARG A 270 -2.92 15.99 -10.16
N VAL A 271 -3.89 15.38 -9.48
CA VAL A 271 -4.80 14.40 -10.13
C VAL A 271 -5.77 15.06 -11.11
N LEU A 272 -6.08 16.33 -10.95
CA LEU A 272 -6.94 17.08 -11.86
C LEU A 272 -6.19 17.61 -13.09
N ARG A 273 -4.88 17.83 -12.98
CA ARG A 273 -4.06 18.50 -13.98
C ARG A 273 -4.08 17.77 -15.32
N GLY A 274 -4.45 18.49 -16.39
CA GLY A 274 -4.47 17.98 -17.75
C GLY A 274 -5.61 17.00 -18.06
N ARG A 275 -6.53 16.78 -17.12
CA ARG A 275 -7.65 15.83 -17.29
C ARG A 275 -8.98 16.48 -17.60
N ILE A 276 -9.16 17.75 -17.27
CA ILE A 276 -10.41 18.49 -17.46
C ILE A 276 -10.45 19.07 -18.87
N ASP A 277 -11.58 18.84 -19.56
CA ASP A 277 -11.91 19.41 -20.86
C ASP A 277 -13.09 20.40 -20.72
N ASP A 278 -12.78 21.68 -20.68
CA ASP A 278 -13.77 22.75 -20.55
C ASP A 278 -14.67 22.90 -21.76
N ARG A 279 -14.15 22.59 -22.96
CA ARG A 279 -14.90 22.75 -24.20
C ARG A 279 -16.14 21.85 -24.24
N PHE A 280 -16.00 20.62 -23.74
CA PHE A 280 -17.06 19.64 -23.76
C PHE A 280 -17.64 19.36 -22.36
N SER A 281 -17.19 20.08 -21.34
CA SER A 281 -17.58 19.87 -19.94
C SER A 281 -17.46 18.41 -19.53
N THR A 282 -16.30 17.82 -19.82
CA THR A 282 -15.96 16.41 -19.59
C THR A 282 -14.51 16.29 -19.10
N VAL A 283 -14.02 15.08 -19.03
CA VAL A 283 -12.63 14.77 -18.67
C VAL A 283 -12.02 13.80 -19.66
N HIS A 284 -10.69 13.84 -19.79
CA HIS A 284 -9.88 12.91 -20.55
C HIS A 284 -9.11 11.97 -19.64
N LEU A 285 -9.37 10.67 -19.77
CA LEU A 285 -8.70 9.60 -19.06
C LEU A 285 -8.13 8.61 -20.09
N GLY A 286 -7.06 9.03 -20.80
CA GLY A 286 -6.50 8.29 -21.92
C GLY A 286 -6.00 6.88 -21.61
N GLY A 287 -5.63 6.63 -20.34
CA GLY A 287 -5.18 5.32 -19.89
C GLY A 287 -6.28 4.26 -19.72
N LEU A 288 -7.56 4.62 -19.82
CA LEU A 288 -8.65 3.64 -19.69
C LEU A 288 -8.69 2.62 -20.82
N ASN A 289 -8.09 2.95 -21.98
CA ASN A 289 -8.11 2.11 -23.18
C ASN A 289 -9.54 1.66 -23.59
N LEU A 290 -10.52 2.52 -23.32
CA LEU A 290 -11.92 2.34 -23.67
C LEU A 290 -12.31 3.36 -24.75
N ASP A 291 -12.77 2.90 -25.88
CA ASP A 291 -13.41 3.81 -26.83
C ASP A 291 -14.83 4.20 -26.39
N ALA A 292 -15.41 5.21 -27.05
CA ALA A 292 -16.75 5.70 -26.68
C ALA A 292 -17.85 4.66 -26.88
N ARG A 293 -17.67 3.68 -27.78
CA ARG A 293 -18.64 2.60 -28.03
C ARG A 293 -18.56 1.55 -26.93
N GLU A 294 -17.34 1.17 -26.55
CA GLU A 294 -17.08 0.26 -25.44
C GLU A 294 -17.59 0.85 -24.13
N ALA A 295 -17.27 2.12 -23.83
CA ALA A 295 -17.75 2.82 -22.64
C ALA A 295 -19.29 2.91 -22.56
N ARG A 296 -19.99 3.09 -23.70
CA ARG A 296 -21.46 3.01 -23.77
C ARG A 296 -21.97 1.59 -23.57
N GLY A 297 -21.22 0.59 -23.97
CA GLY A 297 -21.54 -0.83 -23.82
C GLY A 297 -21.48 -1.35 -22.40
N VAL A 298 -20.76 -0.68 -21.49
CA VAL A 298 -20.66 -1.09 -20.09
C VAL A 298 -22.03 -1.09 -19.43
N ARG A 299 -22.48 -2.24 -18.94
CA ARG A 299 -23.78 -2.40 -18.31
C ARG A 299 -23.71 -2.42 -16.80
N ARG A 300 -22.60 -2.81 -16.25
CA ARG A 300 -22.34 -2.88 -14.81
C ARG A 300 -20.87 -2.58 -14.52
N ILE A 301 -20.61 -2.03 -13.35
CA ILE A 301 -19.23 -1.85 -12.84
C ILE A 301 -19.11 -2.55 -11.49
N LYS A 302 -18.03 -3.36 -11.36
CA LYS A 302 -17.66 -4.02 -10.11
C LYS A 302 -16.29 -3.52 -9.67
N ILE A 303 -16.22 -2.95 -8.47
CA ILE A 303 -14.99 -2.39 -7.92
C ILE A 303 -14.43 -3.33 -6.86
N LEU A 304 -13.14 -3.65 -6.94
CA LEU A 304 -12.43 -4.56 -6.04
C LEU A 304 -11.29 -3.82 -5.35
N GLY A 305 -11.22 -3.92 -4.04
CA GLY A 305 -10.16 -3.31 -3.23
C GLY A 305 -10.09 -3.92 -1.84
N CYS A 306 -9.08 -3.56 -1.06
CA CYS A 306 -8.93 -3.95 0.33
C CYS A 306 -8.85 -2.71 1.22
N GLY A 307 -9.41 -2.76 2.45
CA GLY A 307 -9.35 -1.68 3.43
C GLY A 307 -9.79 -0.33 2.88
N THR A 308 -8.92 0.67 2.99
CA THR A 308 -9.11 2.05 2.49
C THR A 308 -9.49 2.09 1.00
N SER A 309 -8.86 1.24 0.16
CA SER A 309 -9.18 1.15 -1.27
C SER A 309 -10.61 0.62 -1.51
N TYR A 310 -11.09 -0.29 -0.69
CA TYR A 310 -12.46 -0.77 -0.73
C TYR A 310 -13.45 0.34 -0.34
N HIS A 311 -13.16 1.13 0.71
CA HIS A 311 -14.01 2.25 1.11
C HIS A 311 -14.06 3.35 0.03
N ALA A 312 -12.93 3.68 -0.59
CA ALA A 312 -12.88 4.58 -1.75
C ALA A 312 -13.70 4.02 -2.93
N GLY A 313 -13.63 2.70 -3.16
CA GLY A 313 -14.43 1.99 -4.16
C GLY A 313 -15.93 2.07 -3.89
N GLN A 314 -16.37 2.05 -2.63
CA GLN A 314 -17.79 2.23 -2.27
C GLN A 314 -18.29 3.64 -2.62
N ILE A 315 -17.48 4.67 -2.37
CA ILE A 315 -17.80 6.05 -2.80
C ILE A 315 -17.82 6.12 -4.33
N GLY A 316 -16.81 5.50 -4.98
CA GLY A 316 -16.73 5.43 -6.44
C GLY A 316 -17.93 4.77 -7.08
N ALA A 317 -18.43 3.67 -6.50
CA ALA A 317 -19.64 3.01 -6.98
C ALA A 317 -20.88 3.94 -6.92
N GLN A 318 -21.06 4.66 -5.81
CA GLN A 318 -22.15 5.62 -5.67
C GLN A 318 -22.04 6.77 -6.68
N LEU A 319 -20.84 7.33 -6.88
CA LEU A 319 -20.60 8.37 -7.89
C LEU A 319 -20.92 7.89 -9.31
N ILE A 320 -20.55 6.65 -9.66
CA ILE A 320 -20.85 6.05 -10.97
C ILE A 320 -22.35 5.86 -11.16
N GLU A 321 -23.05 5.33 -10.16
CA GLU A 321 -24.51 5.19 -10.23
C GLU A 321 -25.21 6.53 -10.38
N GLU A 322 -24.75 7.54 -9.66
CA GLU A 322 -25.36 8.86 -9.65
C GLU A 322 -25.12 9.64 -10.96
N LEU A 323 -23.87 9.71 -11.40
CA LEU A 323 -23.48 10.53 -12.55
C LEU A 323 -23.57 9.79 -13.89
N ALA A 324 -23.25 8.49 -13.93
CA ALA A 324 -23.22 7.71 -15.16
C ALA A 324 -24.42 6.79 -15.34
N ARG A 325 -25.27 6.63 -14.34
CA ARG A 325 -26.45 5.75 -14.34
C ARG A 325 -26.11 4.30 -14.73
N ILE A 326 -24.93 3.85 -14.31
CA ILE A 326 -24.47 2.47 -14.48
C ILE A 326 -24.55 1.79 -13.12
N PRO A 327 -25.26 0.66 -12.96
CA PRO A 327 -25.24 -0.12 -11.73
C PRO A 327 -23.82 -0.44 -11.32
N ALA A 328 -23.43 -0.05 -10.11
CA ALA A 328 -22.07 -0.23 -9.62
C ALA A 328 -22.07 -0.65 -8.15
N ASP A 329 -21.16 -1.54 -7.79
CA ASP A 329 -20.94 -1.95 -6.42
C ASP A 329 -19.45 -2.22 -6.16
N ALA A 330 -19.06 -2.16 -4.89
CA ALA A 330 -17.72 -2.48 -4.44
C ALA A 330 -17.72 -3.69 -3.50
N GLU A 331 -16.67 -4.52 -3.58
CA GLU A 331 -16.51 -5.73 -2.78
C GLU A 331 -15.05 -5.88 -2.33
N PRO A 332 -14.77 -6.41 -1.13
CA PRO A 332 -13.41 -6.80 -0.74
C PRO A 332 -12.84 -7.82 -1.73
N ALA A 333 -11.63 -7.57 -2.22
CA ALA A 333 -11.02 -8.41 -3.26
C ALA A 333 -10.78 -9.85 -2.79
N SER A 334 -10.43 -10.06 -1.50
CA SER A 334 -10.28 -11.37 -0.89
C SER A 334 -11.58 -12.17 -0.94
N GLU A 335 -12.71 -11.60 -0.49
CA GLU A 335 -14.00 -12.26 -0.50
C GLU A 335 -14.46 -12.58 -1.92
N PHE A 336 -14.26 -11.64 -2.84
CA PHE A 336 -14.57 -11.84 -4.25
C PHE A 336 -13.81 -13.05 -4.82
N ARG A 337 -12.51 -13.11 -4.60
CA ARG A 337 -11.63 -14.17 -5.12
C ARG A 337 -12.06 -15.56 -4.64
N TYR A 338 -12.22 -15.72 -3.31
CA TYR A 338 -12.43 -17.04 -2.71
C TYR A 338 -13.82 -17.63 -2.94
N ARG A 339 -14.83 -16.83 -3.18
CA ARG A 339 -16.17 -17.33 -3.45
C ARG A 339 -16.39 -17.87 -4.87
N ASN A 340 -15.34 -17.95 -5.71
CA ASN A 340 -15.42 -18.36 -7.11
C ASN A 340 -16.49 -17.58 -7.89
N PRO A 341 -16.29 -16.28 -8.14
CA PRO A 341 -17.33 -15.38 -8.64
C PRO A 341 -17.79 -15.77 -10.04
N VAL A 342 -19.08 -15.54 -10.31
CA VAL A 342 -19.61 -15.53 -11.67
C VAL A 342 -19.12 -14.25 -12.35
N VAL A 343 -18.37 -14.42 -13.43
CA VAL A 343 -17.86 -13.31 -14.23
C VAL A 343 -18.83 -13.06 -15.38
N ASP A 344 -19.37 -11.83 -15.42
CA ASP A 344 -20.26 -11.37 -16.46
C ASP A 344 -19.47 -10.58 -17.51
N PRO A 345 -19.52 -10.93 -18.81
CA PRO A 345 -18.77 -10.26 -19.87
C PRO A 345 -19.18 -8.78 -20.08
N ASP A 346 -20.41 -8.40 -19.71
CA ASP A 346 -20.91 -7.03 -19.80
C ASP A 346 -20.55 -6.16 -18.57
N THR A 347 -19.83 -6.73 -17.60
CA THR A 347 -19.33 -6.05 -16.41
C THR A 347 -17.90 -5.57 -16.60
N LEU A 348 -17.67 -4.27 -16.37
CA LEU A 348 -16.34 -3.70 -16.27
C LEU A 348 -15.85 -3.84 -14.82
N TYR A 349 -14.72 -4.50 -14.62
CA TYR A 349 -14.10 -4.65 -13.31
C TYR A 349 -13.05 -3.57 -13.09
N ILE A 350 -12.99 -3.03 -11.86
CA ILE A 350 -12.01 -2.00 -11.49
C ILE A 350 -11.27 -2.46 -10.23
N ALA A 351 -9.97 -2.64 -10.36
CA ALA A 351 -9.07 -2.98 -9.27
C ALA A 351 -8.47 -1.71 -8.65
N VAL A 352 -8.61 -1.56 -7.33
CA VAL A 352 -8.14 -0.36 -6.61
C VAL A 352 -7.04 -0.73 -5.63
N SER A 353 -5.89 -0.10 -5.73
CA SER A 353 -4.78 -0.29 -4.80
C SER A 353 -3.86 0.92 -4.77
N GLN A 354 -3.49 1.39 -3.59
CA GLN A 354 -2.50 2.46 -3.45
C GLN A 354 -1.14 2.01 -4.00
N SER A 355 -0.60 0.90 -3.52
CA SER A 355 0.70 0.37 -3.94
C SER A 355 0.69 -0.28 -5.33
N GLY A 356 -0.49 -0.76 -5.76
CA GLY A 356 -0.61 -1.61 -6.94
C GLY A 356 0.04 -3.00 -6.80
N GLU A 357 0.41 -3.38 -5.55
CA GLU A 357 1.08 -4.63 -5.21
C GLU A 357 0.28 -5.46 -4.19
N THR A 358 -0.96 -5.06 -3.86
CA THR A 358 -1.81 -5.76 -2.88
C THR A 358 -2.16 -7.14 -3.42
N TYR A 359 -1.71 -8.20 -2.74
CA TYR A 359 -1.81 -9.59 -3.21
C TYR A 359 -3.25 -10.00 -3.55
N ASP A 360 -4.20 -9.83 -2.62
CA ASP A 360 -5.60 -10.20 -2.86
C ASP A 360 -6.22 -9.50 -4.08
N VAL A 361 -5.85 -8.23 -4.28
CA VAL A 361 -6.34 -7.46 -5.44
C VAL A 361 -5.69 -7.97 -6.73
N LEU A 362 -4.38 -8.22 -6.73
CA LEU A 362 -3.65 -8.75 -7.88
C LEU A 362 -4.17 -10.13 -8.27
N ALA A 363 -4.34 -11.03 -7.29
CA ALA A 363 -4.87 -12.37 -7.53
C ALA A 363 -6.33 -12.36 -8.05
N ALA A 364 -7.14 -11.41 -7.57
CA ALA A 364 -8.48 -11.20 -8.12
C ALA A 364 -8.44 -10.70 -9.58
N VAL A 365 -7.50 -9.81 -9.92
CA VAL A 365 -7.27 -9.35 -11.30
C VAL A 365 -6.87 -10.53 -12.20
N GLN A 366 -5.90 -11.34 -11.79
CA GLN A 366 -5.44 -12.51 -12.54
C GLN A 366 -6.56 -13.53 -12.77
N GLU A 367 -7.38 -13.80 -11.74
CA GLU A 367 -8.53 -14.70 -11.88
C GLU A 367 -9.58 -14.14 -12.85
N LEU A 368 -9.86 -12.85 -12.79
CA LEU A 368 -10.76 -12.17 -13.73
C LEU A 368 -10.23 -12.25 -15.17
N LYS A 369 -8.95 -11.97 -15.38
CA LYS A 369 -8.27 -12.07 -16.69
C LYS A 369 -8.31 -13.52 -17.21
N ARG A 370 -8.03 -14.50 -16.36
CA ARG A 370 -8.14 -15.93 -16.71
C ARG A 370 -9.54 -16.31 -17.17
N LYS A 371 -10.58 -15.67 -16.60
CA LYS A 371 -11.99 -15.85 -17.01
C LYS A 371 -12.42 -14.97 -18.17
N GLY A 372 -11.50 -14.20 -18.77
CA GLY A 372 -11.77 -13.35 -19.95
C GLY A 372 -12.45 -12.02 -19.64
N ALA A 373 -12.44 -11.57 -18.37
CA ALA A 373 -12.99 -10.28 -18.00
C ALA A 373 -12.04 -9.14 -18.37
N ARG A 374 -12.62 -7.95 -18.63
CA ARG A 374 -11.88 -6.71 -18.77
C ARG A 374 -11.71 -6.03 -17.41
N VAL A 375 -10.48 -5.69 -17.06
CA VAL A 375 -10.14 -5.11 -15.78
C VAL A 375 -9.38 -3.80 -15.96
N LEU A 376 -9.82 -2.74 -15.27
CA LEU A 376 -9.10 -1.47 -15.17
C LEU A 376 -8.43 -1.34 -13.81
N GLY A 377 -7.26 -0.68 -13.76
CA GLY A 377 -6.55 -0.34 -12.53
C GLY A 377 -6.78 1.12 -12.11
N VAL A 378 -7.06 1.35 -10.83
CA VAL A 378 -6.97 2.67 -10.19
C VAL A 378 -5.90 2.58 -9.12
N VAL A 379 -4.70 3.03 -9.45
CA VAL A 379 -3.49 2.81 -8.64
C VAL A 379 -2.66 4.09 -8.51
N ASN A 380 -1.82 4.18 -7.47
CA ASN A 380 -0.95 5.34 -7.31
C ASN A 380 0.46 5.10 -7.88
N VAL A 381 0.99 3.87 -7.77
CA VAL A 381 2.37 3.56 -8.20
C VAL A 381 2.39 3.18 -9.67
N VAL A 382 3.11 3.98 -10.47
CA VAL A 382 3.30 3.75 -11.90
C VAL A 382 4.09 2.46 -12.13
N GLY A 383 3.63 1.62 -13.08
CA GLY A 383 4.30 0.37 -13.41
C GLY A 383 4.22 -0.73 -12.35
N SER A 384 3.34 -0.59 -11.34
CA SER A 384 3.07 -1.63 -10.35
C SER A 384 2.44 -2.89 -10.97
N ALA A 385 2.42 -4.00 -10.24
CA ALA A 385 1.94 -5.29 -10.75
C ALA A 385 0.48 -5.20 -11.25
N ILE A 386 -0.41 -4.57 -10.49
CA ILE A 386 -1.81 -4.38 -10.91
C ILE A 386 -1.90 -3.48 -12.15
N ALA A 387 -1.05 -2.44 -12.25
CA ALA A 387 -1.03 -1.56 -13.42
C ALA A 387 -0.59 -2.28 -14.70
N ARG A 388 0.35 -3.23 -14.59
CA ARG A 388 0.81 -4.05 -15.73
C ARG A 388 -0.18 -5.14 -16.12
N GLU A 389 -0.84 -5.75 -15.14
CA GLU A 389 -1.80 -6.84 -15.37
C GLU A 389 -3.14 -6.35 -15.95
N ALA A 390 -3.57 -5.14 -15.57
CA ALA A 390 -4.83 -4.55 -16.01
C ALA A 390 -4.82 -4.17 -17.50
N ASP A 391 -6.00 -4.16 -18.13
CA ASP A 391 -6.18 -3.78 -19.56
C ASP A 391 -6.05 -2.27 -19.80
N GLY A 392 -6.01 -1.49 -18.75
CA GLY A 392 -5.92 -0.05 -18.73
C GLY A 392 -6.22 0.48 -17.35
N GLY A 393 -6.41 1.80 -17.21
CA GLY A 393 -6.75 2.39 -15.92
C GLY A 393 -6.35 3.84 -15.78
N THR A 394 -6.22 4.29 -14.54
CA THR A 394 -5.79 5.64 -14.22
C THR A 394 -4.92 5.66 -12.98
N TYR A 395 -3.89 6.50 -13.00
CA TYR A 395 -3.07 6.79 -11.82
C TYR A 395 -3.69 7.92 -11.01
N VAL A 396 -3.64 7.81 -9.68
CA VAL A 396 -4.24 8.80 -8.77
C VAL A 396 -3.29 9.97 -8.46
N HIS A 397 -2.01 9.89 -8.84
CA HIS A 397 -1.01 10.96 -8.73
C HIS A 397 -0.91 11.62 -7.34
N ALA A 398 -1.11 10.84 -6.28
CA ALA A 398 -0.99 11.35 -4.91
C ALA A 398 0.47 11.61 -4.48
N GLY A 399 1.44 11.14 -5.28
CA GLY A 399 2.85 11.10 -4.89
C GLY A 399 3.17 9.94 -3.95
N PRO A 400 4.40 9.85 -3.42
CA PRO A 400 4.77 8.82 -2.46
C PRO A 400 3.94 8.93 -1.17
N GLU A 401 3.48 7.80 -0.64
CA GLU A 401 2.78 7.71 0.63
C GLU A 401 3.47 6.65 1.48
N VAL A 402 4.15 7.09 2.54
CA VAL A 402 5.08 6.32 3.38
C VAL A 402 4.42 5.84 4.66
N CYS A 403 3.57 6.67 5.29
CA CYS A 403 2.83 6.25 6.48
C CYS A 403 2.07 4.95 6.21
N VAL A 404 2.09 4.03 7.17
CA VAL A 404 1.34 2.76 7.06
C VAL A 404 -0.14 3.04 6.78
N VAL A 405 -0.69 4.06 7.41
CA VAL A 405 -2.08 4.47 7.28
C VAL A 405 -2.26 5.39 6.07
N SER A 406 -3.09 4.99 5.12
CA SER A 406 -3.34 5.76 3.90
C SER A 406 -4.24 6.98 4.14
N THR A 407 -3.88 8.13 3.60
CA THR A 407 -4.58 9.41 3.73
C THR A 407 -4.80 10.09 2.38
N LYS A 408 -3.78 10.70 1.79
CA LYS A 408 -3.88 11.42 0.51
C LYS A 408 -4.23 10.52 -0.67
N CYS A 409 -3.79 9.25 -0.63
CA CYS A 409 -4.17 8.30 -1.67
C CYS A 409 -5.65 7.94 -1.64
N PHE A 410 -6.28 7.85 -0.45
CA PHE A 410 -7.73 7.71 -0.34
C PHE A 410 -8.45 8.87 -1.01
N THR A 411 -8.12 10.10 -0.62
CA THR A 411 -8.70 11.33 -1.18
C THR A 411 -8.57 11.38 -2.70
N ASN A 412 -7.35 11.16 -3.21
CA ASN A 412 -7.11 11.17 -4.65
C ASN A 412 -7.81 10.02 -5.39
N THR A 413 -7.98 8.86 -4.76
CA THR A 413 -8.73 7.74 -5.34
C THR A 413 -10.21 8.12 -5.50
N VAL A 414 -10.80 8.78 -4.51
CA VAL A 414 -12.19 9.28 -4.61
C VAL A 414 -12.32 10.34 -5.71
N VAL A 415 -11.35 11.26 -5.82
CA VAL A 415 -11.31 12.24 -6.93
C VAL A 415 -11.17 11.54 -8.28
N ALA A 416 -10.33 10.51 -8.39
CA ALA A 416 -10.20 9.74 -9.63
C ALA A 416 -11.51 9.03 -10.01
N PHE A 417 -12.27 8.54 -9.03
CA PHE A 417 -13.61 8.01 -9.27
C PHE A 417 -14.62 9.08 -9.68
N ALA A 418 -14.55 10.29 -9.12
CA ALA A 418 -15.38 11.41 -9.56
C ALA A 418 -15.10 11.77 -11.02
N LEU A 419 -13.83 11.80 -11.42
CA LEU A 419 -13.43 12.00 -12.82
C LEU A 419 -13.94 10.85 -13.72
N LEU A 420 -13.80 9.60 -13.30
CA LEU A 420 -14.29 8.44 -14.05
C LEU A 420 -15.82 8.45 -14.21
N ALA A 421 -16.54 8.74 -13.13
CA ALA A 421 -18.01 8.84 -13.16
C ALA A 421 -18.48 9.98 -14.07
N LEU A 422 -17.82 11.13 -14.02
CA LEU A 422 -18.07 12.26 -14.93
C LEU A 422 -17.79 11.86 -16.39
N HIS A 423 -16.66 11.21 -16.67
CA HIS A 423 -16.31 10.73 -18.01
C HIS A 423 -17.39 9.79 -18.58
N LEU A 424 -17.74 8.76 -17.83
CA LEU A 424 -18.76 7.79 -18.25
C LEU A 424 -20.15 8.43 -18.36
N GLY A 425 -20.49 9.32 -17.45
CA GLY A 425 -21.75 10.05 -17.46
C GLY A 425 -21.89 10.94 -18.69
N ARG A 426 -20.84 11.68 -19.06
CA ARG A 426 -20.82 12.56 -20.25
C ARG A 426 -20.87 11.80 -21.59
N ILE A 427 -20.40 10.57 -21.62
CA ILE A 427 -20.57 9.67 -22.79
C ILE A 427 -22.03 9.19 -22.90
N ARG A 428 -22.79 9.20 -21.82
CA ARG A 428 -24.17 8.75 -21.73
C ARG A 428 -25.15 9.94 -21.66
N ASP A 429 -25.76 10.12 -20.53
CA ASP A 429 -26.93 11.01 -20.38
C ASP A 429 -26.66 12.25 -19.51
N LEU A 430 -25.50 12.36 -18.84
CA LEU A 430 -25.17 13.50 -18.00
C LEU A 430 -25.10 14.79 -18.84
N SER A 431 -25.87 15.80 -18.47
CA SER A 431 -25.96 17.05 -19.24
C SER A 431 -24.63 17.83 -19.23
N VAL A 432 -24.44 18.74 -20.22
CA VAL A 432 -23.30 19.66 -20.24
C VAL A 432 -23.29 20.56 -19.00
N ALA A 433 -24.47 20.98 -18.54
CA ALA A 433 -24.59 21.85 -17.36
C ALA A 433 -24.16 21.11 -16.09
N ASP A 434 -24.58 19.84 -15.91
CA ASP A 434 -24.16 19.03 -14.76
C ASP A 434 -22.66 18.71 -14.83
N GLY A 435 -22.16 18.37 -16.03
CA GLY A 435 -20.72 18.17 -16.22
C GLY A 435 -19.90 19.39 -15.81
N LYS A 436 -20.33 20.58 -16.21
CA LYS A 436 -19.69 21.83 -15.81
C LYS A 436 -19.77 22.07 -14.29
N ARG A 437 -20.93 21.83 -13.68
CA ARG A 437 -21.16 21.96 -12.23
C ARG A 437 -20.15 21.11 -11.45
N ILE A 438 -20.01 19.84 -11.81
CA ILE A 438 -19.05 18.92 -11.16
C ILE A 438 -17.60 19.36 -11.38
N ILE A 439 -17.22 19.81 -12.60
CA ILE A 439 -15.89 20.35 -12.88
C ILE A 439 -15.59 21.57 -12.03
N ASP A 440 -16.52 22.50 -11.93
CA ASP A 440 -16.37 23.70 -11.11
C ASP A 440 -16.22 23.34 -9.62
N GLY A 441 -16.94 22.31 -9.16
CA GLY A 441 -16.80 21.74 -7.82
C GLY A 441 -15.42 21.11 -7.60
N LEU A 442 -14.95 20.28 -8.52
CA LEU A 442 -13.62 19.64 -8.45
C LEU A 442 -12.49 20.68 -8.36
N ARG A 443 -12.58 21.78 -9.10
CA ARG A 443 -11.58 22.85 -9.08
C ARG A 443 -11.51 23.62 -7.76
N LYS A 444 -12.59 23.64 -6.98
CA LYS A 444 -12.62 24.28 -5.66
C LYS A 444 -11.98 23.41 -4.57
N LEU A 445 -11.87 22.11 -4.79
CA LEU A 445 -11.40 21.17 -3.77
C LEU A 445 -10.03 21.57 -3.15
N PRO A 446 -8.98 21.94 -3.92
CA PRO A 446 -7.69 22.29 -3.31
C PRO A 446 -7.78 23.46 -2.32
N GLU A 447 -8.53 24.51 -2.64
CA GLU A 447 -8.77 25.65 -1.75
C GLU A 447 -9.55 25.25 -0.51
N GLN A 448 -10.64 24.49 -0.68
CA GLN A 448 -11.48 24.01 0.42
C GLN A 448 -10.74 23.02 1.34
N ILE A 449 -9.87 22.19 0.79
CA ILE A 449 -8.98 21.32 1.57
C ILE A 449 -8.03 22.18 2.41
N SER A 450 -7.44 23.21 1.83
CA SER A 450 -6.56 24.14 2.55
C SER A 450 -7.29 24.86 3.69
N GLU A 451 -8.56 25.22 3.49
CA GLU A 451 -9.42 25.81 4.54
C GLU A 451 -9.67 24.83 5.70
N ILE A 452 -9.93 23.55 5.40
CA ILE A 452 -10.09 22.52 6.44
C ILE A 452 -8.78 22.33 7.22
N LEU A 453 -7.64 22.25 6.53
CA LEU A 453 -6.32 22.10 7.15
C LEU A 453 -5.95 23.31 8.02
N ALA A 454 -6.35 24.52 7.64
CA ALA A 454 -6.14 25.72 8.45
C ALA A 454 -6.90 25.69 9.80
N ASN A 455 -7.93 24.86 9.93
CA ASN A 455 -8.70 24.66 11.17
C ASN A 455 -8.16 23.51 12.05
N GLU A 456 -6.93 23.07 11.83
CA GLU A 456 -6.32 21.91 12.52
C GLU A 456 -6.28 22.04 14.04
N ASP A 457 -6.03 23.23 14.57
CA ASP A 457 -5.94 23.47 16.03
C ASP A 457 -7.25 23.12 16.76
N GLU A 458 -8.40 23.42 16.17
CA GLU A 458 -9.70 23.06 16.74
C GLU A 458 -9.92 21.54 16.69
N ILE A 459 -9.55 20.90 15.58
CA ILE A 459 -9.63 19.44 15.45
C ILE A 459 -8.73 18.76 16.48
N LYS A 460 -7.51 19.28 16.68
CA LYS A 460 -6.56 18.83 17.70
C LYS A 460 -7.14 18.93 19.11
N ARG A 461 -7.78 20.07 19.43
CA ARG A 461 -8.46 20.27 20.74
C ARG A 461 -9.54 19.21 20.95
N LEU A 462 -10.40 19.00 19.95
CA LEU A 462 -11.46 17.99 19.99
C LEU A 462 -10.88 16.58 20.12
N ALA A 463 -9.87 16.23 19.33
CA ALA A 463 -9.24 14.93 19.40
C ALA A 463 -8.70 14.61 20.79
N ALA A 464 -8.10 15.57 21.49
CA ALA A 464 -7.63 15.41 22.86
C ALA A 464 -8.79 15.14 23.85
N GLU A 465 -9.95 15.78 23.64
CA GLU A 465 -11.13 15.58 24.49
C GLU A 465 -11.78 14.19 24.34
N TYR A 466 -11.57 13.53 23.19
CA TYR A 466 -12.11 12.20 22.90
C TYR A 466 -11.07 11.07 23.05
N ALA A 467 -9.82 11.39 23.38
CA ALA A 467 -8.72 10.43 23.41
C ALA A 467 -8.82 9.37 24.53
N ASP A 468 -9.64 9.58 25.54
CA ASP A 468 -9.88 8.64 26.64
C ASP A 468 -10.95 7.58 26.32
N ALA A 469 -11.66 7.72 25.20
CA ALA A 469 -12.68 6.78 24.77
C ALA A 469 -12.06 5.40 24.49
N LYS A 470 -12.70 4.34 25.02
CA LYS A 470 -12.29 2.94 24.73
C LYS A 470 -12.90 2.42 23.45
N SER A 471 -14.06 2.94 23.09
CA SER A 471 -14.81 2.58 21.89
C SER A 471 -15.50 3.83 21.33
N MET A 472 -15.59 3.91 19.99
CA MET A 472 -16.30 4.98 19.29
C MET A 472 -17.15 4.40 18.17
N MET A 473 -18.34 4.94 18.00
CA MET A 473 -19.24 4.62 16.89
C MET A 473 -19.11 5.69 15.80
N PHE A 474 -19.19 5.27 14.55
CA PHE A 474 -19.24 6.16 13.40
C PHE A 474 -20.53 5.92 12.63
N ILE A 475 -21.23 6.98 12.24
CA ILE A 475 -22.47 6.83 11.48
C ILE A 475 -22.52 7.78 10.29
N GLY A 476 -23.21 7.34 9.24
CA GLY A 476 -23.49 8.13 8.06
C GLY A 476 -24.61 7.50 7.23
N ARG A 477 -25.12 8.25 6.26
CA ARG A 477 -26.09 7.74 5.29
C ARG A 477 -25.55 7.91 3.88
N VAL A 478 -25.85 6.92 3.01
CA VAL A 478 -25.48 6.93 1.59
C VAL A 478 -24.03 7.39 1.42
N ARG A 479 -23.74 8.60 0.94
CA ARG A 479 -22.37 9.16 0.76
C ARG A 479 -21.58 9.23 2.06
N GLY A 480 -22.23 9.54 3.18
CA GLY A 480 -21.60 9.63 4.50
C GLY A 480 -21.20 8.29 5.11
N TYR A 481 -21.84 7.17 4.72
CA TYR A 481 -21.53 5.87 5.33
C TYR A 481 -20.14 5.33 4.95
N PRO A 482 -19.70 5.32 3.69
CA PRO A 482 -18.32 4.94 3.37
C PRO A 482 -17.27 5.85 4.01
N VAL A 483 -17.57 7.16 4.18
CA VAL A 483 -16.71 8.10 4.93
C VAL A 483 -16.61 7.69 6.40
N ALA A 484 -17.74 7.36 7.04
CA ALA A 484 -17.76 6.85 8.40
C ALA A 484 -16.94 5.56 8.55
N ARG A 485 -17.02 4.64 7.58
CA ARG A 485 -16.21 3.41 7.55
C ARG A 485 -14.71 3.72 7.47
N GLU A 486 -14.32 4.60 6.57
CA GLU A 486 -12.93 5.01 6.42
C GLU A 486 -12.40 5.70 7.69
N ALA A 487 -13.17 6.64 8.24
CA ALA A 487 -12.80 7.34 9.47
C ALA A 487 -12.64 6.38 10.67
N SER A 488 -13.55 5.41 10.83
CA SER A 488 -13.45 4.38 11.87
C SER A 488 -12.21 3.50 11.68
N LEU A 489 -11.84 3.19 10.43
CA LEU A 489 -10.62 2.47 10.09
C LEU A 489 -9.39 3.30 10.49
N LYS A 490 -9.31 4.56 10.08
CA LYS A 490 -8.18 5.45 10.44
C LYS A 490 -8.00 5.55 11.94
N LEU A 491 -9.07 5.77 12.69
CA LEU A 491 -8.99 5.88 14.15
C LEU A 491 -8.45 4.59 14.80
N LYS A 492 -9.00 3.42 14.44
CA LYS A 492 -8.54 2.15 15.02
C LYS A 492 -7.10 1.80 14.67
N GLU A 493 -6.65 2.14 13.47
CA GLU A 493 -5.29 1.86 13.00
C GLU A 493 -4.22 2.59 13.81
N VAL A 494 -4.43 3.89 14.09
CA VAL A 494 -3.39 4.71 14.74
C VAL A 494 -3.55 4.82 16.26
N SER A 495 -4.80 4.82 16.79
CA SER A 495 -5.07 5.00 18.22
C SER A 495 -5.27 3.71 18.98
N TYR A 496 -5.66 2.63 18.29
CA TYR A 496 -6.11 1.34 18.86
C TYR A 496 -7.44 1.43 19.63
N ILE A 497 -8.17 2.54 19.53
CA ILE A 497 -9.55 2.65 20.00
C ILE A 497 -10.41 1.72 19.14
N HIS A 498 -11.25 0.90 19.77
CA HIS A 498 -12.22 0.09 19.04
C HIS A 498 -13.23 1.02 18.35
N ALA A 499 -13.27 1.02 17.03
CA ALA A 499 -14.12 1.91 16.26
C ALA A 499 -14.88 1.15 15.17
N GLU A 500 -16.20 1.31 15.13
CA GLU A 500 -17.06 0.68 14.12
C GLU A 500 -17.97 1.69 13.45
N ALA A 501 -18.30 1.43 12.18
CA ALA A 501 -19.18 2.28 11.40
C ALA A 501 -20.48 1.56 11.01
N TYR A 502 -21.60 2.27 11.13
CA TYR A 502 -22.92 1.77 10.78
C TYR A 502 -23.66 2.76 9.85
N PRO A 503 -24.48 2.27 8.91
CA PRO A 503 -25.48 3.12 8.30
C PRO A 503 -26.38 3.68 9.40
N ALA A 504 -26.61 4.99 9.43
CA ALA A 504 -27.36 5.62 10.52
C ALA A 504 -28.78 5.05 10.71
N SER A 505 -29.39 4.49 9.63
CA SER A 505 -30.68 3.80 9.73
C SER A 505 -30.62 2.45 10.45
N GLU A 506 -29.46 1.78 10.39
CA GLU A 506 -29.27 0.45 10.99
C GLU A 506 -29.07 0.49 12.52
N LEU A 507 -28.90 1.69 13.10
CA LEU A 507 -28.80 1.84 14.56
C LEU A 507 -29.94 1.12 15.29
N LYS A 508 -31.17 1.22 14.80
CA LYS A 508 -32.38 0.61 15.39
C LYS A 508 -32.38 -0.92 15.35
N HIS A 509 -31.54 -1.52 14.51
CA HIS A 509 -31.49 -2.96 14.30
C HIS A 509 -30.40 -3.65 15.14
N GLY A 510 -29.92 -2.99 16.21
CA GLY A 510 -28.96 -3.57 17.16
C GLY A 510 -28.00 -2.56 17.76
N PRO A 511 -27.22 -1.82 16.97
CA PRO A 511 -26.14 -0.96 17.48
C PRO A 511 -26.57 0.11 18.48
N LEU A 512 -27.82 0.55 18.44
CA LEU A 512 -28.38 1.53 19.38
C LEU A 512 -28.31 1.05 20.85
N ALA A 513 -28.25 -0.27 21.07
CA ALA A 513 -28.06 -0.86 22.40
C ALA A 513 -26.70 -0.53 23.04
N LEU A 514 -25.71 -0.14 22.23
CA LEU A 514 -24.35 0.21 22.67
C LEU A 514 -24.22 1.68 23.09
N ILE A 515 -25.24 2.51 22.84
CA ILE A 515 -25.16 3.95 23.10
C ILE A 515 -25.16 4.21 24.60
N GLU A 516 -24.09 4.82 25.07
CA GLU A 516 -23.87 5.28 26.42
C GLU A 516 -22.94 6.51 26.43
N PRO A 517 -22.88 7.32 27.52
CA PRO A 517 -22.01 8.50 27.57
C PRO A 517 -20.53 8.22 27.35
N ALA A 518 -20.06 7.03 27.69
CA ALA A 518 -18.65 6.63 27.55
C ALA A 518 -18.28 6.18 26.12
N MET A 519 -19.27 5.98 25.23
CA MET A 519 -19.07 5.60 23.84
C MET A 519 -19.52 6.73 22.89
N PRO A 520 -18.61 7.66 22.55
CA PRO A 520 -18.93 8.75 21.63
C PRO A 520 -19.29 8.26 20.23
N THR A 521 -20.17 9.01 19.57
CA THR A 521 -20.54 8.78 18.17
C THR A 521 -20.06 9.92 17.30
N VAL A 522 -19.33 9.59 16.22
CA VAL A 522 -18.99 10.51 15.13
C VAL A 522 -20.08 10.39 14.06
N ALA A 523 -20.74 11.51 13.75
CA ALA A 523 -21.83 11.57 12.79
C ALA A 523 -21.43 12.37 11.54
N ILE A 524 -21.53 11.77 10.36
CA ILE A 524 -21.31 12.43 9.06
C ILE A 524 -22.66 12.99 8.61
N VAL A 525 -22.78 14.31 8.57
CA VAL A 525 -24.04 15.05 8.42
C VAL A 525 -23.92 16.08 7.28
N PRO A 526 -23.87 15.64 6.00
CA PRO A 526 -23.89 16.57 4.87
C PRO A 526 -25.23 17.33 4.81
N ASP A 527 -25.17 18.55 4.29
CA ASP A 527 -26.35 19.37 4.01
C ASP A 527 -26.91 19.01 2.63
N ASP A 528 -27.51 17.81 2.57
CA ASP A 528 -28.16 17.21 1.41
C ASP A 528 -29.60 16.82 1.72
N ASP A 529 -30.27 16.12 0.82
CA ASP A 529 -31.68 15.67 0.95
C ASP A 529 -31.90 14.74 2.17
N LEU A 530 -30.84 14.25 2.79
CA LEU A 530 -30.89 13.34 3.95
C LEU A 530 -30.55 14.05 5.27
N LEU A 531 -30.34 15.37 5.28
CA LEU A 531 -29.97 16.15 6.47
C LEU A 531 -30.91 15.87 7.64
N GLU A 532 -32.22 15.99 7.44
CA GLU A 532 -33.22 15.77 8.49
C GLU A 532 -33.25 14.31 8.98
N LYS A 533 -32.92 13.34 8.11
CA LYS A 533 -32.77 11.94 8.51
C LYS A 533 -31.53 11.69 9.35
N ASN A 534 -30.43 12.40 9.08
CA ASN A 534 -29.24 12.37 9.89
C ASN A 534 -29.48 13.04 11.26
N ARG A 535 -30.17 14.19 11.30
CA ARG A 535 -30.57 14.87 12.54
C ARG A 535 -31.44 13.99 13.42
N ALA A 536 -32.42 13.28 12.84
CA ALA A 536 -33.27 12.34 13.59
C ALA A 536 -32.45 11.21 14.22
N ALA A 537 -31.44 10.66 13.52
CA ALA A 537 -30.55 9.66 14.10
C ALA A 537 -29.72 10.24 15.27
N MET A 538 -29.26 11.47 15.18
CA MET A 538 -28.58 12.15 16.28
C MET A 538 -29.50 12.34 17.50
N GLU A 539 -30.78 12.69 17.29
CA GLU A 539 -31.77 12.78 18.36
C GLU A 539 -31.99 11.44 19.08
N GLU A 540 -32.01 10.34 18.35
CA GLU A 540 -32.12 8.99 18.92
C GLU A 540 -30.93 8.64 19.83
N ILE A 541 -29.71 9.07 19.43
CA ILE A 541 -28.49 8.91 20.24
C ILE A 541 -28.55 9.82 21.48
N LYS A 542 -28.93 11.09 21.32
CA LYS A 542 -29.04 12.04 22.43
C LYS A 542 -30.09 11.63 23.46
N ALA A 543 -31.21 11.03 23.02
CA ALA A 543 -32.25 10.49 23.92
C ALA A 543 -31.70 9.39 24.86
N ARG A 544 -30.52 8.83 24.58
CA ARG A 544 -29.80 7.82 25.39
C ARG A 544 -28.53 8.39 26.03
N SER A 545 -28.44 9.71 26.14
CA SER A 545 -27.29 10.42 26.71
C SER A 545 -25.97 10.19 25.93
N GLY A 546 -26.02 9.75 24.67
CA GLY A 546 -24.84 9.58 23.83
C GLY A 546 -24.18 10.93 23.51
N ARG A 547 -22.84 10.94 23.50
CA ARG A 547 -22.04 12.09 23.04
C ARG A 547 -21.89 12.03 21.52
N ILE A 548 -22.01 13.19 20.86
CA ILE A 548 -21.93 13.28 19.41
C ILE A 548 -20.90 14.33 18.97
N LEU A 549 -19.96 13.90 18.13
CA LEU A 549 -19.11 14.76 17.30
C LEU A 549 -19.66 14.73 15.88
N ALA A 550 -20.19 15.83 15.37
CA ALA A 550 -20.67 15.90 14.01
C ALA A 550 -19.57 16.44 13.07
N VAL A 551 -19.54 15.94 11.82
CA VAL A 551 -18.84 16.58 10.70
C VAL A 551 -19.91 17.02 9.71
N ALA A 552 -20.01 18.33 9.48
CA ALA A 552 -21.14 18.94 8.77
C ALA A 552 -20.76 20.25 8.10
N HIS A 553 -21.60 20.78 7.20
CA HIS A 553 -21.41 22.10 6.59
C HIS A 553 -21.83 23.27 7.49
N GLN A 554 -22.51 23.01 8.58
CA GLN A 554 -22.95 23.98 9.57
C GLN A 554 -23.06 23.33 10.96
N VAL A 555 -23.00 24.15 12.00
CA VAL A 555 -23.13 23.69 13.39
C VAL A 555 -24.43 22.92 13.56
N GLN A 556 -24.37 21.74 14.21
CA GLN A 556 -25.49 20.87 14.48
C GLN A 556 -25.92 21.01 15.97
N GLU A 557 -27.11 21.54 16.21
CA GLU A 557 -27.62 21.82 17.57
C GLU A 557 -27.69 20.57 18.47
N LYS A 558 -27.85 19.39 17.87
CA LYS A 558 -27.92 18.10 18.60
C LYS A 558 -26.56 17.44 18.82
N ALA A 559 -25.47 17.99 18.28
CA ALA A 559 -24.12 17.53 18.55
C ALA A 559 -23.53 18.24 19.75
N ASP A 560 -22.66 17.55 20.50
CA ASP A 560 -21.85 18.18 21.54
C ASP A 560 -20.76 19.06 20.92
N HIS A 561 -20.20 18.59 19.80
CA HIS A 561 -19.26 19.35 18.98
C HIS A 561 -19.55 19.15 17.49
N THR A 562 -19.22 20.17 16.70
CA THR A 562 -19.30 20.09 15.23
C THR A 562 -18.00 20.57 14.60
N ILE A 563 -17.39 19.72 13.78
CA ILE A 563 -16.34 20.14 12.84
C ILE A 563 -17.05 20.62 11.58
N VAL A 564 -16.92 21.92 11.29
CA VAL A 564 -17.54 22.53 10.13
C VAL A 564 -16.59 22.42 8.94
N VAL A 565 -17.11 21.94 7.81
CA VAL A 565 -16.38 21.85 6.54
C VAL A 565 -17.04 22.70 5.46
N PRO A 566 -16.28 23.24 4.49
CA PRO A 566 -16.83 24.00 3.38
C PRO A 566 -17.84 23.19 2.58
N LYS A 567 -18.92 23.80 2.10
CA LYS A 567 -19.90 23.16 1.23
C LYS A 567 -19.41 23.17 -0.23
N ASN A 568 -19.58 22.05 -0.91
CA ASN A 568 -19.33 21.88 -2.33
C ASN A 568 -20.58 21.22 -2.98
N GLU A 569 -20.40 20.60 -4.14
CA GLU A 569 -21.41 19.74 -4.75
C GLU A 569 -21.61 18.47 -3.90
N ASN A 570 -22.83 18.04 -3.71
CA ASN A 570 -23.15 16.92 -2.82
C ASN A 570 -22.39 15.64 -3.17
N GLU A 571 -22.11 15.42 -4.46
CA GLU A 571 -21.34 14.28 -4.96
C GLU A 571 -19.88 14.30 -4.48
N LEU A 572 -19.34 15.48 -4.13
CA LEU A 572 -17.97 15.69 -3.70
C LEU A 572 -17.81 15.78 -2.16
N ASP A 573 -18.92 15.81 -1.41
CA ASP A 573 -18.92 15.86 0.06
C ASP A 573 -18.07 14.75 0.70
N PRO A 574 -18.04 13.50 0.22
CA PRO A 574 -17.17 12.47 0.79
C PRO A 574 -15.70 12.83 0.86
N ILE A 575 -15.21 13.65 -0.09
CA ILE A 575 -13.83 14.11 -0.15
C ILE A 575 -13.56 15.07 1.01
N LEU A 576 -14.37 16.10 1.16
CA LEU A 576 -14.16 17.14 2.17
C LEU A 576 -14.44 16.63 3.59
N MET A 577 -15.44 15.78 3.78
CA MET A 577 -15.79 15.24 5.10
C MET A 577 -14.81 14.21 5.64
N GLY A 578 -14.03 13.57 4.76
CA GLY A 578 -13.01 12.60 5.15
C GLY A 578 -11.78 13.25 5.79
N ILE A 579 -11.36 14.41 5.31
CA ILE A 579 -10.09 15.06 5.69
C ILE A 579 -10.02 15.43 7.17
N PRO A 580 -11.01 16.11 7.77
CA PRO A 580 -10.95 16.46 9.19
C PRO A 580 -10.94 15.22 10.10
N LEU A 581 -11.48 14.08 9.62
CA LEU A 581 -11.47 12.83 10.36
C LEU A 581 -10.11 12.12 10.30
N GLN A 582 -9.33 12.34 9.24
CA GLN A 582 -7.92 11.93 9.21
C GLN A 582 -7.10 12.71 10.24
N LEU A 583 -7.27 14.04 10.32
CA LEU A 583 -6.66 14.88 11.36
C LEU A 583 -7.13 14.47 12.77
N PHE A 584 -8.42 14.20 12.94
CA PHE A 584 -8.96 13.75 14.22
C PHE A 584 -8.31 12.44 14.68
N ALA A 585 -8.19 11.45 13.80
CA ALA A 585 -7.52 10.18 14.11
C ALA A 585 -6.02 10.40 14.43
N TYR A 586 -5.34 11.23 13.65
CA TYR A 586 -3.94 11.61 13.86
C TYR A 586 -3.73 12.23 15.25
N HIS A 587 -4.48 13.29 15.57
CA HIS A 587 -4.31 13.98 16.85
C HIS A 587 -4.79 13.17 18.06
N THR A 588 -5.79 12.30 17.89
CA THR A 588 -6.17 11.33 18.93
C THR A 588 -5.01 10.39 19.25
N ALA A 589 -4.36 9.84 18.24
CA ALA A 589 -3.21 8.96 18.43
C ALA A 589 -2.00 9.70 19.04
N LEU A 590 -1.77 10.94 18.64
CA LEU A 590 -0.73 11.81 19.19
C LEU A 590 -0.97 12.09 20.69
N ALA A 591 -2.20 12.45 21.06
CA ALA A 591 -2.59 12.67 22.46
C ALA A 591 -2.41 11.40 23.33
N MET A 592 -2.57 10.22 22.75
CA MET A 592 -2.34 8.94 23.42
C MET A 592 -0.87 8.48 23.39
N GLY A 593 0.06 9.24 22.81
CA GLY A 593 1.47 8.89 22.70
C GLY A 593 1.75 7.66 21.83
N ARG A 594 0.95 7.44 20.78
CA ARG A 594 1.10 6.30 19.86
C ARG A 594 2.16 6.58 18.79
N ASP A 595 2.77 5.51 18.27
CA ASP A 595 3.57 5.58 17.06
C ASP A 595 2.61 5.62 15.84
N ILE A 596 2.54 6.77 15.18
CA ILE A 596 1.52 7.05 14.17
C ILE A 596 1.92 6.45 12.82
N ASP A 597 3.19 6.61 12.43
CA ASP A 597 3.65 6.17 11.12
C ASP A 597 3.83 4.65 11.02
N LYS A 598 4.08 4.01 12.17
CA LYS A 598 4.33 2.57 12.29
C LYS A 598 3.47 1.97 13.41
N PRO A 599 2.13 1.96 13.24
CA PRO A 599 1.24 1.39 14.23
C PRO A 599 1.45 -0.11 14.36
N ARG A 600 1.34 -0.64 15.58
CA ARG A 600 1.59 -2.05 15.87
C ARG A 600 0.76 -2.98 14.98
N ASN A 601 1.34 -4.11 14.58
CA ASN A 601 0.67 -5.19 13.83
C ASN A 601 0.07 -4.77 12.48
N LEU A 602 0.56 -3.68 11.88
CA LEU A 602 0.13 -3.23 10.55
C LEU A 602 1.34 -3.00 9.64
N ALA A 603 1.15 -3.23 8.34
CA ALA A 603 2.10 -2.94 7.30
C ALA A 603 1.45 -2.11 6.19
N LYS A 604 2.22 -1.22 5.53
CA LYS A 604 1.71 -0.31 4.50
C LYS A 604 1.05 -1.03 3.33
N SER A 605 1.56 -2.16 2.93
CA SER A 605 1.06 -2.91 1.78
C SER A 605 1.20 -4.40 2.04
N VAL A 606 0.15 -5.17 1.79
CA VAL A 606 0.10 -6.63 1.99
C VAL A 606 0.31 -7.30 0.64
N THR A 607 1.47 -7.94 0.43
CA THR A 607 1.86 -8.61 -0.84
C THR A 607 1.98 -10.11 -0.71
N VAL A 608 1.49 -10.66 0.38
CA VAL A 608 1.40 -12.11 0.63
C VAL A 608 -0.01 -12.44 1.07
N GLU A 609 -0.38 -13.69 0.91
CA GLU A 609 -1.67 -14.23 1.37
C GLU A 609 -1.76 -14.25 2.89
#